data_97007c51b7f58c897aef5a366ea89e46
#
_entry.id   97007c51b7f58c897aef5a366ea89e46
#
_cell.length_a   1.000
_cell.length_b   1.000
_cell.length_c   1.000
_cell.angle_alpha   90.00
_cell.angle_beta   90.00
_cell.angle_gamma   90.00
#
_symmetry.space_group_name_H-M   'P 1'
#
loop_
_entity.id
_entity.type
_entity.pdbx_description
1 polymer ?
#
loop_
_entity_poly.entity_id
_entity_poly.type
_entity_poly.pdbx_seq_one_letter_code
_entity_poly.pdbx_strand_id
1 'polypeptide(L)'
;MVEKLQINAERFMGFANIYDNARPKCPEKVIDIILKYLGHNPSVVVDIGCGTGLSTFIWSGISKEVIGIDPSTDMLNIAIQKSAGYGNVRFISGFSDKTGLEDSSVDIVTCSQSFHWMNPETTINEVSRILKDKGVFAVYDCDWPPVCHWEVEKEYNCLFGKVKELETGNPELKNSFRSWPKEKHLQNIISSGKFRYAREAVFSNSEECDAERFIAIALSQ
;
A
#
# COMPACT_ATOMS: atom_id res chain seq x y z
N MET A 1 4.27 21.23 -4.51
CA MET A 1 3.54 19.95 -4.44
C MET A 1 4.50 18.79 -4.13
N VAL A 2 5.68 18.75 -4.72
CA VAL A 2 6.73 17.72 -4.45
C VAL A 2 7.15 17.69 -2.97
N GLU A 3 7.37 18.82 -2.32
CA GLU A 3 7.75 18.88 -0.88
C GLU A 3 6.79 18.17 0.07
N LYS A 4 5.48 18.18 -0.23
CA LYS A 4 4.47 17.57 0.67
C LYS A 4 4.36 16.05 0.54
N LEU A 5 4.77 15.46 -0.59
CA LEU A 5 4.83 14.01 -0.76
C LEU A 5 6.11 13.43 -0.13
N GLN A 6 7.17 14.21 -0.10
CA GLN A 6 8.44 13.84 0.56
C GLN A 6 8.27 13.72 2.08
N ILE A 7 7.45 14.58 2.69
CA ILE A 7 7.12 14.50 4.12
C ILE A 7 6.49 13.16 4.50
N ASN A 8 5.60 12.61 3.64
CA ASN A 8 4.99 11.31 3.87
C ASN A 8 6.03 10.16 3.85
N ALA A 9 7.04 10.25 3.00
CA ALA A 9 8.13 9.27 2.94
C ALA A 9 9.02 9.29 4.20
N GLU A 10 9.28 10.47 4.73
CA GLU A 10 10.10 10.66 5.93
C GLU A 10 9.43 10.15 7.22
N ARG A 11 8.09 10.06 7.26
CA ARG A 11 7.33 9.53 8.40
C ARG A 11 7.75 8.11 8.79
N PHE A 12 8.18 7.30 7.83
CA PHE A 12 8.54 5.90 8.04
C PHE A 12 10.03 5.69 8.35
N MET A 13 10.83 6.76 8.48
CA MET A 13 12.24 6.66 8.81
C MET A 13 12.45 6.12 10.23
N GLY A 14 13.33 5.11 10.37
CA GLY A 14 13.65 4.46 11.63
C GLY A 14 12.64 3.40 12.12
N PHE A 15 11.48 3.25 11.46
CA PHE A 15 10.44 2.29 11.86
C PHE A 15 10.34 1.05 10.97
N ALA A 16 11.11 0.97 9.89
CA ALA A 16 10.97 -0.05 8.86
C ALA A 16 11.06 -1.49 9.40
N ASN A 17 11.92 -1.77 10.39
CA ASN A 17 12.02 -3.10 10.99
C ASN A 17 10.79 -3.48 11.83
N ILE A 18 10.27 -2.54 12.64
CA ILE A 18 9.05 -2.77 13.45
C ILE A 18 7.87 -3.00 12.49
N TYR A 19 7.77 -2.18 11.47
CA TYR A 19 6.76 -2.31 10.42
C TYR A 19 6.79 -3.69 9.76
N ASP A 20 7.95 -4.12 9.28
CA ASP A 20 8.11 -5.38 8.54
C ASP A 20 7.73 -6.62 9.37
N ASN A 21 8.06 -6.61 10.67
CA ASN A 21 7.77 -7.72 11.56
C ASN A 21 6.32 -7.75 12.06
N ALA A 22 5.69 -6.60 12.21
CA ALA A 22 4.36 -6.52 12.82
C ALA A 22 3.22 -6.63 11.80
N ARG A 23 3.38 -6.03 10.62
CA ARG A 23 2.28 -5.90 9.65
C ARG A 23 1.79 -7.25 9.11
N PRO A 24 0.47 -7.40 8.90
CA PRO A 24 -0.09 -8.59 8.30
C PRO A 24 0.42 -8.80 6.88
N LYS A 25 0.58 -10.05 6.50
CA LYS A 25 0.90 -10.42 5.13
C LYS A 25 -0.30 -10.17 4.22
N CYS A 26 -0.03 -9.92 2.95
CA CYS A 26 -1.10 -9.82 1.95
C CYS A 26 -1.77 -11.19 1.79
N PRO A 27 -3.11 -11.27 1.95
CA PRO A 27 -3.84 -12.53 1.77
C PRO A 27 -3.77 -13.04 0.33
N GLU A 28 -3.59 -14.35 0.13
CA GLU A 28 -3.64 -14.98 -1.21
C GLU A 28 -4.93 -14.69 -1.96
N LYS A 29 -6.01 -14.46 -1.24
CA LYS A 29 -7.31 -14.10 -1.81
C LYS A 29 -7.27 -12.83 -2.67
N VAL A 30 -6.38 -11.89 -2.35
CA VAL A 30 -6.16 -10.67 -3.16
C VAL A 30 -5.66 -11.06 -4.55
N ILE A 31 -4.67 -11.96 -4.61
CA ILE A 31 -4.11 -12.47 -5.86
C ILE A 31 -5.21 -13.13 -6.71
N ASP A 32 -5.97 -14.05 -6.10
CA ASP A 32 -7.05 -14.76 -6.77
C ASP A 32 -8.07 -13.81 -7.42
N ILE A 33 -8.45 -12.76 -6.70
CA ILE A 33 -9.40 -11.78 -7.20
C ILE A 33 -8.81 -11.01 -8.38
N ILE A 34 -7.59 -10.50 -8.24
CA ILE A 34 -6.91 -9.71 -9.27
C ILE A 34 -6.70 -10.54 -10.54
N LEU A 35 -6.23 -11.78 -10.42
CA LEU A 35 -6.03 -12.67 -11.56
C LEU A 35 -7.32 -13.02 -12.30
N LYS A 36 -8.45 -13.13 -11.59
CA LYS A 36 -9.77 -13.33 -12.23
C LYS A 36 -10.18 -12.16 -13.11
N TYR A 37 -9.82 -10.92 -12.70
CA TYR A 37 -10.09 -9.73 -13.53
C TYR A 37 -9.13 -9.60 -14.69
N LEU A 38 -7.86 -9.94 -14.49
CA LEU A 38 -6.87 -9.92 -15.57
C LEU A 38 -7.13 -11.02 -16.62
N GLY A 39 -7.51 -12.22 -16.17
CA GLY A 39 -7.85 -13.35 -17.04
C GLY A 39 -6.65 -14.16 -17.55
N HIS A 40 -5.43 -13.81 -17.19
CA HIS A 40 -4.19 -14.52 -17.54
C HIS A 40 -3.10 -14.25 -16.48
N ASN A 41 -1.99 -14.98 -16.54
CA ASN A 41 -0.84 -14.67 -15.68
C ASN A 41 -0.16 -13.37 -16.13
N PRO A 42 0.17 -12.47 -15.20
CA PRO A 42 0.82 -11.21 -15.54
C PRO A 42 2.26 -11.41 -16.01
N SER A 43 2.71 -10.59 -16.94
CA SER A 43 4.12 -10.49 -17.27
C SER A 43 4.83 -9.51 -16.34
N VAL A 44 4.23 -8.35 -16.08
CA VAL A 44 4.79 -7.30 -15.24
C VAL A 44 3.76 -6.87 -14.19
N VAL A 45 4.16 -6.92 -12.93
CA VAL A 45 3.40 -6.39 -11.79
C VAL A 45 4.18 -5.24 -11.14
N VAL A 46 3.49 -4.15 -10.84
CA VAL A 46 4.06 -2.99 -10.15
C VAL A 46 3.32 -2.78 -8.83
N ASP A 47 4.06 -2.69 -7.74
CA ASP A 47 3.53 -2.38 -6.40
C ASP A 47 3.98 -0.98 -5.98
N ILE A 48 3.07 -0.01 -5.94
CA ILE A 48 3.35 1.39 -5.65
C ILE A 48 3.12 1.67 -4.16
N GLY A 49 4.13 2.27 -3.51
CA GLY A 49 4.19 2.38 -2.05
C GLY A 49 4.47 1.00 -1.44
N CYS A 50 5.42 0.29 -2.02
CA CYS A 50 5.72 -1.10 -1.69
C CYS A 50 6.33 -1.29 -0.29
N GLY A 51 6.84 -0.23 0.33
CA GLY A 51 7.50 -0.27 1.63
C GLY A 51 8.63 -1.31 1.67
N THR A 52 8.57 -2.21 2.65
CA THR A 52 9.53 -3.31 2.83
C THR A 52 9.28 -4.52 1.92
N GLY A 53 8.35 -4.41 0.97
CA GLY A 53 8.05 -5.42 -0.03
C GLY A 53 7.07 -6.51 0.41
N LEU A 54 6.40 -6.40 1.56
CA LEU A 54 5.49 -7.43 2.09
C LEU A 54 4.42 -7.87 1.08
N SER A 55 3.88 -6.94 0.30
CA SER A 55 2.90 -7.21 -0.75
C SER A 55 3.54 -7.43 -2.12
N THR A 56 4.78 -7.02 -2.30
CA THR A 56 5.49 -7.16 -3.58
C THR A 56 5.91 -8.60 -3.84
N PHE A 57 6.50 -9.25 -2.82
CA PHE A 57 7.05 -10.61 -2.96
C PHE A 57 6.02 -11.68 -3.29
N ILE A 58 4.74 -11.48 -2.96
CA ILE A 58 3.68 -12.46 -3.26
C ILE A 58 3.50 -12.72 -4.76
N TRP A 59 3.92 -11.77 -5.60
CA TRP A 59 3.81 -11.85 -7.05
C TRP A 59 4.98 -12.59 -7.70
N SER A 60 6.07 -12.85 -6.98
CA SER A 60 7.31 -13.42 -7.52
C SER A 60 7.14 -14.79 -8.20
N GLY A 61 6.26 -15.65 -7.65
CA GLY A 61 5.96 -16.96 -8.21
C GLY A 61 4.94 -16.96 -9.36
N ILE A 62 4.37 -15.81 -9.71
CA ILE A 62 3.22 -15.69 -10.62
C ILE A 62 3.56 -14.83 -11.84
N SER A 63 4.41 -13.84 -11.67
CA SER A 63 4.78 -12.85 -12.68
C SER A 63 6.19 -13.09 -13.22
N LYS A 64 6.46 -12.65 -14.45
CA LYS A 64 7.82 -12.68 -15.01
C LYS A 64 8.71 -11.61 -14.39
N GLU A 65 8.15 -10.45 -14.09
CA GLU A 65 8.82 -9.33 -13.46
C GLU A 65 7.91 -8.67 -12.43
N VAL A 66 8.48 -8.32 -11.28
CA VAL A 66 7.81 -7.59 -10.20
C VAL A 66 8.65 -6.38 -9.83
N ILE A 67 8.01 -5.22 -9.80
CA ILE A 67 8.68 -3.94 -9.51
C ILE A 67 8.01 -3.30 -8.31
N GLY A 68 8.74 -3.16 -7.20
CA GLY A 68 8.31 -2.35 -6.07
C GLY A 68 8.78 -0.91 -6.21
N ILE A 69 7.91 0.04 -5.97
CA ILE A 69 8.23 1.49 -6.03
C ILE A 69 7.87 2.12 -4.68
N ASP A 70 8.85 2.77 -4.05
CA ASP A 70 8.64 3.51 -2.80
C ASP A 70 9.60 4.71 -2.73
N PRO A 71 9.17 5.85 -2.17
CA PRO A 71 10.08 7.00 -1.98
C PRO A 71 10.98 6.86 -0.76
N SER A 72 10.67 5.97 0.21
CA SER A 72 11.42 5.80 1.45
C SER A 72 12.65 4.91 1.25
N THR A 73 13.84 5.48 1.41
CA THR A 73 15.10 4.73 1.30
C THR A 73 15.22 3.65 2.40
N ASP A 74 14.76 3.93 3.63
CA ASP A 74 14.83 2.97 4.73
C ASP A 74 13.97 1.74 4.45
N MET A 75 12.76 1.93 3.94
CA MET A 75 11.89 0.85 3.53
C MET A 75 12.50 0.03 2.39
N LEU A 76 13.01 0.72 1.36
CA LEU A 76 13.62 0.07 0.20
C LEU A 76 14.88 -0.72 0.55
N ASN A 77 15.68 -0.27 1.51
CA ASN A 77 16.87 -1.00 1.96
C ASN A 77 16.49 -2.40 2.49
N ILE A 78 15.41 -2.51 3.26
CA ILE A 78 14.91 -3.80 3.75
C ILE A 78 14.37 -4.63 2.58
N ALA A 79 13.57 -4.03 1.71
CA ALA A 79 13.02 -4.71 0.54
C ALA A 79 14.11 -5.28 -0.38
N ILE A 80 15.16 -4.49 -0.64
CA ILE A 80 16.32 -4.90 -1.47
C ILE A 80 17.09 -6.05 -0.80
N GLN A 81 17.34 -5.99 0.52
CA GLN A 81 17.98 -7.08 1.23
C GLN A 81 17.19 -8.39 1.12
N LYS A 82 15.88 -8.32 1.27
CA LYS A 82 14.98 -9.48 1.14
C LYS A 82 14.90 -10.01 -0.29
N SER A 83 15.13 -9.18 -1.30
CA SER A 83 15.04 -9.57 -2.71
C SER A 83 16.17 -10.48 -3.19
N ALA A 84 17.23 -10.68 -2.42
CA ALA A 84 18.38 -11.52 -2.80
C ALA A 84 18.00 -12.97 -3.18
N GLY A 85 16.84 -13.47 -2.72
CA GLY A 85 16.28 -14.78 -3.07
C GLY A 85 15.34 -14.79 -4.29
N TYR A 86 15.09 -13.63 -4.92
CA TYR A 86 14.08 -13.45 -5.96
C TYR A 86 14.70 -12.89 -7.24
N GLY A 87 14.91 -13.71 -8.25
CA GLY A 87 15.57 -13.31 -9.49
C GLY A 87 14.73 -12.39 -10.40
N ASN A 88 13.43 -12.24 -10.12
CA ASN A 88 12.46 -11.47 -10.92
C ASN A 88 11.85 -10.28 -10.16
N VAL A 89 12.31 -9.99 -8.95
CA VAL A 89 11.82 -8.86 -8.14
C VAL A 89 12.89 -7.79 -8.04
N ARG A 90 12.54 -6.55 -8.35
CA ARG A 90 13.40 -5.39 -8.17
C ARG A 90 12.67 -4.23 -7.52
N PHE A 91 13.43 -3.36 -6.88
CA PHE A 91 12.92 -2.19 -6.19
C PHE A 91 13.56 -0.92 -6.75
N ILE A 92 12.77 0.13 -6.91
CA ILE A 92 13.22 1.44 -7.37
C ILE A 92 12.65 2.55 -6.48
N SER A 93 13.48 3.58 -6.25
CA SER A 93 13.03 4.77 -5.56
C SER A 93 12.19 5.63 -6.50
N GLY A 94 10.98 6.02 -6.07
CA GLY A 94 10.09 6.83 -6.90
C GLY A 94 8.79 7.17 -6.20
N PHE A 95 8.10 8.16 -6.76
CA PHE A 95 6.76 8.57 -6.33
C PHE A 95 5.68 7.99 -7.24
N SER A 96 4.47 7.89 -6.71
CA SER A 96 3.32 7.29 -7.38
C SER A 96 2.83 8.06 -8.62
N ASP A 97 3.15 9.34 -8.71
CA ASP A 97 2.75 10.24 -9.81
C ASP A 97 3.79 10.31 -10.93
N LYS A 98 4.95 9.66 -10.75
CA LYS A 98 6.03 9.60 -11.75
C LYS A 98 6.89 8.35 -11.54
N THR A 99 6.41 7.23 -12.01
CA THR A 99 7.07 5.92 -11.83
C THR A 99 8.32 5.72 -12.69
N GLY A 100 8.44 6.46 -13.78
CA GLY A 100 9.52 6.30 -14.77
C GLY A 100 9.36 5.06 -15.67
N LEU A 101 8.23 4.36 -15.60
CA LEU A 101 7.94 3.21 -16.44
C LEU A 101 7.34 3.64 -17.79
N GLU A 102 7.46 2.79 -18.79
CA GLU A 102 6.92 3.03 -20.13
C GLU A 102 5.39 2.96 -20.16
N ASP A 103 4.78 3.65 -21.13
CA ASP A 103 3.34 3.61 -21.37
C ASP A 103 2.91 2.19 -21.73
N SER A 104 1.75 1.76 -21.21
CA SER A 104 1.13 0.48 -21.55
C SER A 104 2.06 -0.73 -21.42
N SER A 105 2.92 -0.73 -20.39
CA SER A 105 3.94 -1.77 -20.15
C SER A 105 3.58 -2.76 -19.04
N VAL A 106 2.61 -2.43 -18.17
CA VAL A 106 2.29 -3.15 -16.93
C VAL A 106 0.95 -3.86 -17.01
N ASP A 107 0.87 -5.10 -16.53
CA ASP A 107 -0.38 -5.87 -16.50
C ASP A 107 -1.19 -5.59 -15.24
N ILE A 108 -0.51 -5.44 -14.09
CA ILE A 108 -1.15 -5.18 -12.79
C ILE A 108 -0.40 -4.07 -12.08
N VAL A 109 -1.13 -3.10 -11.55
CA VAL A 109 -0.62 -2.15 -10.57
C VAL A 109 -1.34 -2.36 -9.24
N THR A 110 -0.58 -2.49 -8.15
CA THR A 110 -1.11 -2.60 -6.79
C THR A 110 -0.70 -1.42 -5.93
N CYS A 111 -1.56 -1.06 -4.99
CA CYS A 111 -1.27 -0.20 -3.84
C CYS A 111 -1.78 -0.92 -2.59
N SER A 112 -0.89 -1.50 -1.81
CA SER A 112 -1.21 -2.21 -0.57
C SER A 112 -1.04 -1.29 0.63
N GLN A 113 -2.11 -0.91 1.28
CA GLN A 113 -2.11 -0.01 2.44
C GLN A 113 -1.28 1.28 2.23
N SER A 114 -1.24 1.78 1.01
CA SER A 114 -0.37 2.89 0.62
C SER A 114 -1.08 4.01 -0.12
N PHE A 115 -2.19 3.74 -0.81
CA PHE A 115 -2.86 4.71 -1.68
C PHE A 115 -3.36 5.95 -0.94
N HIS A 116 -3.71 5.82 0.33
CA HIS A 116 -4.11 6.96 1.17
C HIS A 116 -2.96 7.94 1.50
N TRP A 117 -1.71 7.61 1.19
CA TRP A 117 -0.56 8.51 1.28
C TRP A 117 -0.24 9.24 -0.03
N MET A 118 -0.96 8.91 -1.12
CA MET A 118 -0.71 9.38 -2.47
C MET A 118 -1.79 10.36 -2.90
N ASN A 119 -1.45 11.30 -3.78
CA ASN A 119 -2.48 12.14 -4.42
C ASN A 119 -3.28 11.26 -5.39
N PRO A 120 -4.60 11.05 -5.17
CA PRO A 120 -5.37 10.11 -5.99
C PRO A 120 -5.41 10.50 -7.47
N GLU A 121 -5.55 11.79 -7.77
CA GLU A 121 -5.67 12.28 -9.15
C GLU A 121 -4.39 12.01 -9.95
N THR A 122 -3.24 12.45 -9.43
CA THR A 122 -1.96 12.30 -10.13
C THR A 122 -1.51 10.84 -10.19
N THR A 123 -1.73 10.07 -9.12
CA THR A 123 -1.44 8.64 -9.07
C THR A 123 -2.29 7.86 -10.07
N ILE A 124 -3.60 8.09 -10.12
CA ILE A 124 -4.50 7.42 -11.07
C ILE A 124 -4.11 7.74 -12.53
N ASN A 125 -3.71 8.97 -12.81
CA ASN A 125 -3.25 9.35 -14.14
C ASN A 125 -1.99 8.55 -14.54
N GLU A 126 -1.00 8.44 -13.65
CA GLU A 126 0.23 7.67 -13.89
C GLU A 126 -0.06 6.18 -14.01
N VAL A 127 -0.87 5.61 -13.11
CA VAL A 127 -1.32 4.22 -13.19
C VAL A 127 -2.00 3.92 -14.51
N SER A 128 -2.92 4.79 -14.94
CA SER A 128 -3.61 4.64 -16.23
C SER A 128 -2.67 4.73 -17.43
N ARG A 129 -1.58 5.50 -17.33
CA ARG A 129 -0.57 5.63 -18.40
C ARG A 129 0.25 4.35 -18.54
N ILE A 130 0.72 3.76 -17.43
CA ILE A 130 1.60 2.58 -17.46
C ILE A 130 0.84 1.27 -17.68
N LEU A 131 -0.43 1.19 -17.31
CA LEU A 131 -1.24 -0.02 -17.50
C LEU A 131 -1.48 -0.30 -18.97
N LYS A 132 -1.33 -1.57 -19.35
CA LYS A 132 -1.77 -2.10 -20.64
C LYS A 132 -3.28 -1.99 -20.79
N ASP A 133 -3.76 -2.09 -22.03
CA ASP A 133 -5.20 -2.31 -22.26
C ASP A 133 -5.65 -3.57 -21.51
N LYS A 134 -6.77 -3.46 -20.76
CA LYS A 134 -7.30 -4.50 -19.86
C LYS A 134 -6.43 -4.84 -18.65
N GLY A 135 -5.38 -4.05 -18.36
CA GLY A 135 -4.62 -4.15 -17.12
C GLY A 135 -5.48 -3.86 -15.89
N VAL A 136 -5.04 -4.33 -14.74
CA VAL A 136 -5.79 -4.22 -13.48
C VAL A 136 -5.09 -3.27 -12.52
N PHE A 137 -5.82 -2.29 -12.00
CA PHE A 137 -5.42 -1.48 -10.86
C PHE A 137 -6.14 -1.97 -9.61
N ALA A 138 -5.41 -2.34 -8.57
CA ALA A 138 -5.95 -2.82 -7.30
C ALA A 138 -5.40 -2.02 -6.12
N VAL A 139 -6.31 -1.42 -5.37
CA VAL A 139 -6.02 -0.77 -4.09
C VAL A 139 -6.64 -1.62 -2.99
N TYR A 140 -5.87 -2.02 -2.00
CA TYR A 140 -6.38 -2.82 -0.91
C TYR A 140 -5.80 -2.42 0.44
N ASP A 141 -6.65 -2.48 1.43
CA ASP A 141 -6.37 -2.09 2.82
C ASP A 141 -6.95 -3.13 3.78
N CYS A 142 -6.40 -3.18 4.99
CA CYS A 142 -7.02 -3.84 6.13
C CYS A 142 -7.78 -2.81 6.96
N ASP A 143 -8.92 -3.20 7.49
CA ASP A 143 -9.64 -2.40 8.48
C ASP A 143 -8.92 -2.44 9.84
N TRP A 144 -8.96 -1.34 10.55
CA TRP A 144 -8.37 -1.17 11.87
C TRP A 144 -9.39 -0.63 12.87
N PRO A 145 -9.39 -1.09 14.12
CA PRO A 145 -8.60 -2.22 14.65
C PRO A 145 -8.98 -3.56 14.02
N PRO A 146 -8.08 -4.58 14.09
CA PRO A 146 -8.47 -5.93 13.71
C PRO A 146 -9.56 -6.44 14.65
N VAL A 147 -10.50 -7.25 14.12
CA VAL A 147 -11.57 -7.84 14.91
C VAL A 147 -10.96 -8.84 15.91
N CYS A 148 -11.07 -8.54 17.19
CA CYS A 148 -10.57 -9.36 18.27
C CYS A 148 -11.56 -9.38 19.46
N HIS A 149 -11.17 -8.90 20.63
CA HIS A 149 -12.07 -8.76 21.77
C HIS A 149 -12.53 -7.30 21.92
N TRP A 150 -13.81 -7.08 22.19
CA TRP A 150 -14.42 -5.74 22.23
C TRP A 150 -13.71 -4.75 23.18
N GLU A 151 -13.19 -5.24 24.33
CA GLU A 151 -12.42 -4.39 25.26
C GLU A 151 -11.10 -3.92 24.62
N VAL A 152 -10.40 -4.80 23.91
CA VAL A 152 -9.15 -4.47 23.21
C VAL A 152 -9.42 -3.47 22.09
N GLU A 153 -10.49 -3.70 21.30
CA GLU A 153 -10.90 -2.77 20.24
C GLU A 153 -11.27 -1.40 20.80
N LYS A 154 -11.96 -1.36 21.94
CA LYS A 154 -12.33 -0.13 22.63
C LYS A 154 -11.09 0.65 23.09
N GLU A 155 -10.11 -0.02 23.70
CA GLU A 155 -8.88 0.62 24.15
C GLU A 155 -8.03 1.11 22.98
N TYR A 156 -7.95 0.31 21.89
CA TYR A 156 -7.30 0.73 20.66
C TYR A 156 -7.92 2.02 20.10
N ASN A 157 -9.24 2.05 19.96
CA ASN A 157 -9.95 3.23 19.46
C ASN A 157 -9.79 4.45 20.39
N CYS A 158 -9.76 4.24 21.72
CA CYS A 158 -9.51 5.28 22.69
C CYS A 158 -8.10 5.87 22.54
N LEU A 159 -7.08 5.01 22.34
CA LEU A 159 -5.69 5.43 22.09
C LEU A 159 -5.60 6.30 20.83
N PHE A 160 -6.10 5.80 19.69
CA PHE A 160 -6.04 6.53 18.42
C PHE A 160 -6.92 7.78 18.38
N GLY A 161 -8.00 7.81 19.16
CA GLY A 161 -8.77 9.03 19.40
C GLY A 161 -7.92 10.12 20.05
N LYS A 162 -7.15 9.79 21.08
CA LYS A 162 -6.22 10.71 21.75
C LYS A 162 -5.09 11.16 20.82
N VAL A 163 -4.52 10.24 20.03
CA VAL A 163 -3.49 10.59 19.03
C VAL A 163 -4.04 11.62 18.05
N LYS A 164 -5.24 11.39 17.52
CA LYS A 164 -5.90 12.32 16.59
C LYS A 164 -6.19 13.70 17.22
N GLU A 165 -6.58 13.72 18.48
CA GLU A 165 -6.77 14.98 19.23
C GLU A 165 -5.44 15.75 19.35
N LEU A 166 -4.33 15.07 19.67
CA LEU A 166 -3.01 15.67 19.75
C LEU A 166 -2.53 16.18 18.37
N GLU A 167 -2.72 15.42 17.32
CA GLU A 167 -2.37 15.81 15.95
C GLU A 167 -3.16 17.05 15.50
N THR A 168 -4.47 17.10 15.80
CA THR A 168 -5.32 18.22 15.42
C THR A 168 -5.08 19.47 16.27
N GLY A 169 -4.71 19.29 17.54
CA GLY A 169 -4.40 20.37 18.50
C GLY A 169 -3.02 21.00 18.33
N ASN A 170 -2.09 20.31 17.65
CA ASN A 170 -0.73 20.81 17.42
C ASN A 170 -0.53 21.22 15.95
N PRO A 171 -0.33 22.55 15.68
CA PRO A 171 -0.15 23.03 14.31
C PRO A 171 1.05 22.43 13.56
N GLU A 172 2.11 22.04 14.27
CA GLU A 172 3.30 21.42 13.70
C GLU A 172 2.98 20.00 13.24
N LEU A 173 2.28 19.21 14.07
CA LEU A 173 1.86 17.85 13.74
C LEU A 173 0.80 17.82 12.63
N LYS A 174 -0.12 18.78 12.63
CA LYS A 174 -1.18 18.87 11.62
C LYS A 174 -0.65 18.99 10.19
N ASN A 175 0.54 19.53 10.01
CA ASN A 175 1.18 19.73 8.72
C ASN A 175 2.30 18.72 8.42
N SER A 176 2.58 17.80 9.34
CA SER A 176 3.68 16.84 9.25
C SER A 176 3.43 15.68 8.27
N PHE A 177 2.19 15.50 7.82
CA PHE A 177 1.84 14.51 6.79
C PHE A 177 0.52 14.88 6.11
N ARG A 178 0.23 14.23 5.00
CA ARG A 178 -1.04 14.34 4.31
C ARG A 178 -1.58 12.96 3.96
N SER A 179 -2.80 12.66 4.39
CA SER A 179 -3.51 11.46 4.00
C SER A 179 -4.83 11.78 3.31
N TRP A 180 -5.26 10.88 2.45
CA TRP A 180 -6.57 10.92 1.80
C TRP A 180 -7.47 9.85 2.40
N PRO A 181 -8.76 10.16 2.61
CA PRO A 181 -9.71 9.22 3.22
C PRO A 181 -9.80 7.92 2.43
N LYS A 182 -9.62 6.78 3.10
CA LYS A 182 -9.68 5.45 2.48
C LYS A 182 -11.06 5.16 1.89
N GLU A 183 -12.11 5.64 2.52
CA GLU A 183 -13.50 5.49 2.11
C GLU A 183 -13.78 6.12 0.74
N LYS A 184 -12.91 7.03 0.29
CA LYS A 184 -13.00 7.68 -1.02
C LYS A 184 -12.22 7.00 -2.13
N HIS A 185 -11.46 5.95 -1.84
CA HIS A 185 -10.60 5.29 -2.85
C HIS A 185 -11.41 4.83 -4.06
N LEU A 186 -12.47 4.06 -3.85
CA LEU A 186 -13.33 3.59 -4.93
C LEU A 186 -13.96 4.75 -5.70
N GLN A 187 -14.46 5.77 -4.99
CA GLN A 187 -15.08 6.94 -5.64
C GLN A 187 -14.06 7.70 -6.49
N ASN A 188 -12.83 7.90 -6.01
CA ASN A 188 -11.76 8.56 -6.77
C ASN A 188 -11.43 7.78 -8.06
N ILE A 189 -11.36 6.45 -7.98
CA ILE A 189 -11.09 5.58 -9.12
C ILE A 189 -12.24 5.69 -10.15
N ILE A 190 -13.50 5.58 -9.71
CA ILE A 190 -14.68 5.69 -10.59
C ILE A 190 -14.74 7.06 -11.24
N SER A 191 -14.61 8.14 -10.44
CA SER A 191 -14.73 9.51 -10.92
C SER A 191 -13.62 9.94 -11.87
N SER A 192 -12.48 9.23 -11.88
CA SER A 192 -11.39 9.49 -12.82
C SER A 192 -11.78 9.23 -14.29
N GLY A 193 -12.75 8.34 -14.51
CA GLY A 193 -13.15 7.90 -15.86
C GLY A 193 -12.07 7.10 -16.62
N LYS A 194 -10.98 6.71 -15.96
CA LYS A 194 -9.85 6.03 -16.57
C LYS A 194 -10.04 4.51 -16.72
N PHE A 195 -10.94 3.94 -15.93
CA PHE A 195 -11.17 2.49 -15.88
C PHE A 195 -12.58 2.16 -16.39
N ARG A 196 -12.70 1.11 -17.18
CA ARG A 196 -13.98 0.66 -17.76
C ARG A 196 -14.93 0.12 -16.70
N TYR A 197 -14.38 -0.43 -15.62
CA TYR A 197 -15.11 -1.05 -14.52
C TYR A 197 -14.32 -0.91 -13.24
N ALA A 198 -15.00 -0.61 -12.16
CA ALA A 198 -14.43 -0.59 -10.81
C ALA A 198 -15.47 -1.10 -9.81
N ARG A 199 -15.00 -1.84 -8.81
CA ARG A 199 -15.83 -2.31 -7.69
C ARG A 199 -14.99 -2.52 -6.45
N GLU A 200 -15.67 -2.57 -5.32
CA GLU A 200 -15.12 -3.06 -4.08
C GLU A 200 -15.35 -4.56 -3.92
N ALA A 201 -14.40 -5.23 -3.28
CA ALA A 201 -14.53 -6.61 -2.83
C ALA A 201 -14.07 -6.70 -1.38
N VAL A 202 -14.95 -7.13 -0.50
CA VAL A 202 -14.66 -7.29 0.93
C VAL A 202 -14.66 -8.78 1.28
N PHE A 203 -13.68 -9.20 2.07
CA PHE A 203 -13.58 -10.57 2.54
C PHE A 203 -12.84 -10.60 3.89
N SER A 204 -13.12 -11.64 4.69
CA SER A 204 -12.44 -11.87 5.96
C SER A 204 -11.05 -12.46 5.71
N ASN A 205 -10.07 -11.99 6.50
CA ASN A 205 -8.75 -12.59 6.65
C ASN A 205 -8.47 -12.76 8.13
N SER A 206 -7.87 -13.88 8.53
CA SER A 206 -7.53 -14.16 9.91
C SER A 206 -6.07 -14.52 10.03
N GLU A 207 -5.39 -13.91 10.99
CA GLU A 207 -4.01 -14.21 11.35
C GLU A 207 -3.90 -14.39 12.86
N GLU A 208 -3.01 -15.25 13.29
CA GLU A 208 -2.65 -15.35 14.71
C GLU A 208 -1.88 -14.09 15.13
N CYS A 209 -2.28 -13.53 16.27
CA CYS A 209 -1.68 -12.33 16.79
C CYS A 209 -1.62 -12.41 18.32
N ASP A 210 -0.42 -12.40 18.88
CA ASP A 210 -0.22 -12.25 20.31
C ASP A 210 -0.22 -10.77 20.74
N ALA A 211 -0.12 -10.53 22.05
CA ALA A 211 -0.16 -9.18 22.59
C ALA A 211 1.05 -8.32 22.12
N GLU A 212 2.23 -8.91 21.97
CA GLU A 212 3.42 -8.19 21.53
C GLU A 212 3.28 -7.72 20.09
N ARG A 213 2.82 -8.61 19.21
CA ARG A 213 2.55 -8.26 17.81
C ARG A 213 1.44 -7.22 17.68
N PHE A 214 0.35 -7.33 18.48
CA PHE A 214 -0.74 -6.36 18.46
C PHE A 214 -0.25 -4.95 18.84
N ILE A 215 0.60 -4.84 19.89
CA ILE A 215 1.21 -3.58 20.29
C ILE A 215 2.13 -3.05 19.17
N ALA A 216 2.97 -3.90 18.58
CA ALA A 216 3.85 -3.51 17.49
C ALA A 216 3.08 -3.04 16.25
N ILE A 217 1.93 -3.65 15.93
CA ILE A 217 1.01 -3.18 14.89
C ILE A 217 0.52 -1.77 15.22
N ALA A 218 0.06 -1.52 16.45
CA ALA A 218 -0.41 -0.19 16.87
C ALA A 218 0.72 0.86 16.78
N LEU A 219 1.94 0.53 17.17
CA LEU A 219 3.10 1.42 17.09
C LEU A 219 3.59 1.69 15.65
N SER A 220 3.21 0.86 14.70
CA SER A 220 3.58 0.97 13.29
C SER A 220 2.56 1.73 12.42
N GLN A 221 1.53 2.35 13.06
CA GLN A 221 0.46 3.12 12.39
C GLN A 221 0.86 4.58 12.01
#